data_14def239e176e60d1991977b645eacf2
#
_entry.id   14def239e176e60d1991977b645eacf2
#
_cell.length_a   1.000
_cell.length_b   1.000
_cell.length_c   1.000
_cell.angle_alpha   90.00
_cell.angle_beta   90.00
_cell.angle_gamma   90.00
#
_symmetry.space_group_name_H-M   'P 1'
#
loop_
_entity.id
_entity.type
_entity.pdbx_description
1 polymer ?
#
loop_
_entity_poly.entity_id
_entity_poly.type
_entity_poly.pdbx_seq_one_letter_code
_entity_poly.pdbx_strand_id
1 'polypeptide(L)'
;MTKTYDYVVIGGGSAGSALANRLSADPKNKVLLIEAGRSDWKIDPIIHMPAALSMGIGNRLYDWKYESEPEPQMNGRRVYHARGKVLGGSSSINGMIFQRGNPMDFDRWAAIEGCEDWDWSHCLPYFKRMEACLAGPDEWRGGEGPLKLERGPATSPLFQAFFTAVQEAGHPLTTDV
;
A
#
# COMPACT_ATOMS: atom_id res chain seq x y z
N MET A 1 -10.47 9.98 -36.48
CA MET A 1 -10.12 8.55 -36.32
C MET A 1 -10.45 8.13 -34.90
N THR A 2 -11.29 7.12 -34.73
CA THR A 2 -11.61 6.56 -33.42
C THR A 2 -10.39 5.79 -32.91
N LYS A 3 -9.88 6.15 -31.70
CA LYS A 3 -8.79 5.39 -31.08
C LYS A 3 -9.40 4.12 -30.48
N THR A 4 -8.86 2.97 -30.81
CA THR A 4 -9.20 1.66 -30.21
C THR A 4 -8.11 1.23 -29.25
N TYR A 5 -8.51 0.62 -28.14
CA TYR A 5 -7.63 0.08 -27.10
C TYR A 5 -7.99 -1.39 -26.86
N ASP A 6 -6.99 -2.20 -26.56
CA ASP A 6 -7.17 -3.61 -26.22
C ASP A 6 -7.64 -3.78 -24.79
N TYR A 7 -7.17 -2.88 -23.90
CA TYR A 7 -7.54 -2.86 -22.49
C TYR A 7 -7.87 -1.45 -22.02
N VAL A 8 -8.91 -1.33 -21.19
CA VAL A 8 -9.27 -0.10 -20.49
C VAL A 8 -9.24 -0.38 -19.00
N VAL A 9 -8.33 0.28 -18.28
CA VAL A 9 -8.18 0.18 -16.83
C VAL A 9 -8.81 1.41 -16.20
N ILE A 10 -9.82 1.23 -15.35
CA ILE A 10 -10.53 2.31 -14.68
C ILE A 10 -10.00 2.44 -13.25
N GLY A 11 -9.41 3.58 -12.94
CA GLY A 11 -8.73 3.91 -11.70
C GLY A 11 -7.21 3.69 -11.77
N GLY A 12 -6.45 4.79 -11.68
CA GLY A 12 -4.99 4.82 -11.65
C GLY A 12 -4.41 4.68 -10.23
N GLY A 13 -5.11 3.97 -9.34
CA GLY A 13 -4.63 3.67 -7.99
C GLY A 13 -3.58 2.57 -7.94
N SER A 14 -3.28 2.04 -6.77
CA SER A 14 -2.24 1.02 -6.53
C SER A 14 -2.37 -0.20 -7.44
N ALA A 15 -3.59 -0.75 -7.55
CA ALA A 15 -3.86 -1.92 -8.38
C ALA A 15 -3.87 -1.57 -9.87
N GLY A 16 -4.57 -0.51 -10.27
CA GLY A 16 -4.71 -0.14 -11.68
C GLY A 16 -3.39 0.29 -12.31
N SER A 17 -2.54 1.00 -11.58
CA SER A 17 -1.20 1.37 -12.05
C SER A 17 -0.32 0.13 -12.27
N ALA A 18 -0.34 -0.83 -11.34
CA ALA A 18 0.39 -2.09 -11.48
C ALA A 18 -0.13 -2.92 -12.67
N LEU A 19 -1.45 -3.02 -12.81
CA LEU A 19 -2.09 -3.74 -13.91
C LEU A 19 -1.77 -3.10 -15.26
N ALA A 20 -1.91 -1.78 -15.38
CA ALA A 20 -1.59 -1.05 -16.62
C ALA A 20 -0.12 -1.24 -17.01
N ASN A 21 0.80 -1.17 -16.05
CA ASN A 21 2.22 -1.42 -16.27
C ASN A 21 2.47 -2.85 -16.81
N ARG A 22 1.85 -3.86 -16.23
CA ARG A 22 2.03 -5.25 -16.66
C ARG A 22 1.42 -5.51 -18.04
N LEU A 23 0.23 -5.02 -18.31
CA LEU A 23 -0.43 -5.19 -19.62
C LEU A 23 0.32 -4.47 -20.74
N SER A 24 0.84 -3.28 -20.48
CA SER A 24 1.59 -2.48 -21.46
C SER A 24 3.05 -2.93 -21.65
N ALA A 25 3.53 -3.90 -20.87
CA ALA A 25 4.86 -4.50 -21.08
C ALA A 25 4.97 -5.23 -22.43
N ASP A 26 3.87 -5.79 -22.93
CA ASP A 26 3.79 -6.25 -24.33
C ASP A 26 3.45 -5.04 -25.24
N PRO A 27 4.36 -4.61 -26.13
CA PRO A 27 4.14 -3.46 -27.01
C PRO A 27 2.99 -3.64 -28.02
N LYS A 28 2.45 -4.84 -28.16
CA LYS A 28 1.27 -5.12 -29.00
C LYS A 28 -0.01 -4.63 -28.32
N ASN A 29 -0.02 -4.54 -26.99
CA ASN A 29 -1.18 -4.14 -26.24
C ASN A 29 -1.30 -2.61 -26.16
N LYS A 30 -2.45 -2.09 -26.54
CA LYS A 30 -2.82 -0.68 -26.33
C LYS A 30 -3.66 -0.58 -25.08
N VAL A 31 -3.07 -0.05 -24.03
CA VAL A 31 -3.72 0.10 -22.71
C VAL A 31 -4.13 1.55 -22.49
N LEU A 32 -5.38 1.76 -22.11
CA LEU A 32 -5.90 3.04 -21.67
C LEU A 32 -6.11 2.99 -20.15
N LEU A 33 -5.42 3.85 -19.42
CA LEU A 33 -5.66 4.06 -17.99
C LEU A 33 -6.48 5.34 -17.81
N ILE A 34 -7.62 5.24 -17.12
CA ILE A 34 -8.51 6.35 -16.82
C ILE A 34 -8.45 6.60 -15.31
N GLU A 35 -8.06 7.81 -14.90
CA GLU A 35 -8.02 8.24 -13.50
C GLU A 35 -8.90 9.48 -13.31
N ALA A 36 -9.69 9.48 -12.23
CA ALA A 36 -10.57 10.60 -11.91
C ALA A 36 -9.86 11.77 -11.23
N GLY A 37 -8.73 11.47 -10.57
CA GLY A 37 -7.91 12.45 -9.89
C GLY A 37 -6.90 13.12 -10.81
N ARG A 38 -6.18 14.06 -10.24
CA ARG A 38 -5.11 14.77 -10.95
C ARG A 38 -3.83 13.91 -11.06
N SER A 39 -2.94 14.31 -11.92
CA SER A 39 -1.56 13.77 -11.91
C SER A 39 -0.82 14.21 -10.64
N ASP A 40 0.00 13.33 -10.12
CA ASP A 40 0.96 13.58 -9.05
C ASP A 40 2.20 14.29 -9.60
N TRP A 41 2.10 15.51 -10.04
CA TRP A 41 3.21 16.20 -10.67
C TRP A 41 4.47 16.14 -9.80
N LYS A 42 5.64 15.96 -10.43
CA LYS A 42 6.94 15.82 -9.75
C LYS A 42 7.28 16.92 -8.73
N ILE A 43 6.60 18.05 -8.82
CA ILE A 43 6.79 19.21 -7.94
C ILE A 43 5.64 19.37 -6.92
N ASP A 44 4.74 18.40 -6.79
CA ASP A 44 3.63 18.48 -5.86
C ASP A 44 4.11 18.22 -4.41
N PRO A 45 4.23 19.25 -3.55
CA PRO A 45 4.82 19.09 -2.22
C PRO A 45 3.92 18.27 -1.29
N ILE A 46 2.61 18.24 -1.53
CA ILE A 46 1.67 17.47 -0.69
C ILE A 46 1.87 15.97 -0.90
N ILE A 47 2.23 15.56 -2.12
CA ILE A 47 2.46 14.15 -2.44
C ILE A 47 3.90 13.72 -2.18
N HIS A 48 4.88 14.58 -2.55
CA HIS A 48 6.28 14.16 -2.59
C HIS A 48 7.10 14.55 -1.35
N MET A 49 6.57 15.40 -0.47
CA MET A 49 7.26 15.81 0.75
C MET A 49 6.80 14.95 1.93
N PRO A 50 7.66 14.10 2.52
CA PRO A 50 7.27 13.25 3.65
C PRO A 50 6.64 14.00 4.84
N ALA A 51 7.11 15.21 5.11
CA ALA A 51 6.54 16.07 6.17
C ALA A 51 5.09 16.51 5.89
N ALA A 52 4.62 16.42 4.64
CA ALA A 52 3.24 16.76 4.26
C ALA A 52 2.29 15.56 4.30
N LEU A 53 2.71 14.42 4.84
CA LEU A 53 2.01 13.13 4.84
C LEU A 53 0.51 13.22 5.18
N SER A 54 0.12 14.02 6.15
CA SER A 54 -1.28 14.18 6.56
C SER A 54 -2.05 15.23 5.75
N MET A 55 -1.40 16.03 4.92
CA MET A 55 -2.03 17.17 4.23
C MET A 55 -2.90 16.75 3.04
N GLY A 56 -2.66 15.56 2.48
CA GLY A 56 -3.47 14.98 1.42
C GLY A 56 -4.83 14.48 1.91
N ILE A 57 -4.87 13.98 3.15
CA ILE A 57 -6.08 13.45 3.78
C ILE A 57 -7.05 14.61 4.11
N GLY A 58 -8.31 14.46 3.73
CA GLY A 58 -9.31 15.51 3.90
C GLY A 58 -9.26 16.66 2.89
N ASN A 59 -8.24 16.70 2.05
CA ASN A 59 -8.12 17.69 0.98
C ASN A 59 -8.88 17.23 -0.27
N ARG A 60 -9.89 18.00 -0.72
CA ARG A 60 -10.75 17.66 -1.87
C ARG A 60 -10.00 17.46 -3.19
N LEU A 61 -8.78 17.97 -3.32
CA LEU A 61 -7.95 17.78 -4.52
C LEU A 61 -7.31 16.40 -4.57
N TYR A 62 -7.13 15.74 -3.40
CA TYR A 62 -6.39 14.48 -3.26
C TYR A 62 -7.21 13.35 -2.65
N ASP A 63 -8.40 13.65 -2.10
CA ASP A 63 -9.18 12.71 -1.31
C ASP A 63 -10.65 12.75 -1.70
N TRP A 64 -11.24 11.56 -1.91
CA TRP A 64 -12.67 11.37 -2.17
C TRP A 64 -13.55 11.72 -0.98
N LYS A 65 -13.00 11.66 0.24
CA LYS A 65 -13.68 11.99 1.49
C LYS A 65 -14.94 11.14 1.73
N TYR A 66 -14.83 9.84 1.55
CA TYR A 66 -15.92 8.93 1.83
C TYR A 66 -16.22 8.87 3.33
N GLU A 67 -17.47 8.61 3.67
CA GLU A 67 -17.91 8.32 5.02
C GLU A 67 -18.76 7.05 5.01
N SER A 68 -18.70 6.26 6.10
CA SER A 68 -19.60 5.12 6.28
C SER A 68 -21.06 5.57 6.46
N GLU A 69 -22.00 4.64 6.34
CA GLU A 69 -23.30 4.83 6.93
C GLU A 69 -23.18 4.97 8.46
N PRO A 70 -24.20 5.51 9.14
CA PRO A 70 -24.17 5.58 10.60
C PRO A 70 -23.97 4.20 11.23
N GLU A 71 -22.95 4.07 12.08
CA GLU A 71 -22.59 2.81 12.74
C GLU A 71 -23.35 2.68 14.08
N PRO A 72 -24.34 1.80 14.19
CA PRO A 72 -25.15 1.68 15.42
C PRO A 72 -24.31 1.37 16.66
N GLN A 73 -23.27 0.53 16.52
CA GLN A 73 -22.35 0.15 17.61
C GLN A 73 -21.41 1.29 18.03
N MET A 74 -21.39 2.37 17.28
CA MET A 74 -20.57 3.57 17.53
C MET A 74 -21.43 4.81 17.79
N ASN A 75 -22.59 4.63 18.45
CA ASN A 75 -23.54 5.71 18.75
C ASN A 75 -24.02 6.50 17.51
N GLY A 76 -24.20 5.81 16.39
CA GLY A 76 -24.63 6.43 15.12
C GLY A 76 -23.53 7.27 14.43
N ARG A 77 -22.29 7.17 14.87
CA ARG A 77 -21.18 7.91 14.25
C ARG A 77 -20.92 7.42 12.83
N ARG A 78 -20.69 8.35 11.91
CA ARG A 78 -20.11 8.07 10.60
C ARG A 78 -18.60 8.02 10.70
N VAL A 79 -17.99 7.01 10.09
CA VAL A 79 -16.54 6.84 10.07
C VAL A 79 -16.01 7.38 8.75
N TYR A 80 -15.06 8.29 8.85
CA TYR A 80 -14.37 8.84 7.69
C TYR A 80 -13.40 7.84 7.08
N HIS A 81 -13.48 7.68 5.74
CA HIS A 81 -12.63 6.78 4.97
C HIS A 81 -11.89 7.56 3.89
N ALA A 82 -10.66 7.94 4.16
CA ALA A 82 -9.80 8.54 3.16
C ALA A 82 -9.55 7.58 1.99
N ARG A 83 -9.68 8.09 0.76
CA ARG A 83 -9.32 7.39 -0.48
C ARG A 83 -8.72 8.38 -1.45
N GLY A 84 -7.53 8.08 -1.96
CA GLY A 84 -6.83 8.97 -2.86
C GLY A 84 -7.58 9.22 -4.16
N LYS A 85 -7.68 10.49 -4.52
CA LYS A 85 -8.20 11.00 -5.80
C LYS A 85 -7.07 11.67 -6.57
N VAL A 86 -6.12 10.88 -6.98
CA VAL A 86 -4.88 11.31 -7.62
C VAL A 86 -4.28 10.09 -8.32
N LEU A 87 -3.44 10.28 -9.32
CA LEU A 87 -2.65 9.19 -9.89
C LEU A 87 -1.82 8.50 -8.79
N GLY A 88 -1.87 7.17 -8.73
CA GLY A 88 -1.38 6.38 -7.61
C GLY A 88 -2.44 6.10 -6.55
N GLY A 89 -3.57 6.82 -6.56
CA GLY A 89 -4.68 6.61 -5.63
C GLY A 89 -4.29 6.74 -4.17
N SER A 90 -4.74 5.82 -3.34
CA SER A 90 -4.43 5.83 -1.91
C SER A 90 -2.95 5.57 -1.60
N SER A 91 -2.16 4.98 -2.53
CA SER A 91 -0.71 4.87 -2.36
C SER A 91 -0.01 6.23 -2.36
N SER A 92 -0.62 7.25 -2.98
CA SER A 92 -0.07 8.61 -3.03
C SER A 92 -0.38 9.45 -1.78
N ILE A 93 -1.30 9.00 -0.92
CA ILE A 93 -1.71 9.70 0.31
C ILE A 93 -1.68 8.81 1.56
N ASN A 94 -1.10 7.62 1.49
CA ASN A 94 -1.03 6.68 2.61
C ASN A 94 0.05 7.09 3.63
N GLY A 95 0.11 6.35 4.75
CA GLY A 95 1.09 6.58 5.83
C GLY A 95 2.49 6.05 5.56
N MET A 96 2.79 5.56 4.37
CA MET A 96 4.09 4.98 3.97
C MET A 96 4.55 3.84 4.88
N ILE A 97 3.63 3.15 5.54
CA ILE A 97 3.92 1.97 6.35
C ILE A 97 3.62 0.74 5.51
N PHE A 98 4.63 -0.11 5.31
CA PHE A 98 4.48 -1.39 4.64
C PHE A 98 4.41 -2.51 5.67
N GLN A 99 3.27 -3.18 5.70
CA GLN A 99 3.04 -4.35 6.54
C GLN A 99 2.25 -5.39 5.76
N ARG A 100 2.62 -6.65 5.90
CA ARG A 100 1.88 -7.77 5.33
C ARG A 100 0.82 -8.25 6.31
N GLY A 101 -0.19 -8.97 5.80
CA GLY A 101 -1.12 -9.70 6.66
C GLY A 101 -0.43 -10.83 7.42
N ASN A 102 -1.05 -11.26 8.52
CA ASN A 102 -0.57 -12.40 9.28
C ASN A 102 -0.64 -13.69 8.42
N PRO A 103 0.40 -14.52 8.36
CA PRO A 103 0.38 -15.79 7.62
C PRO A 103 -0.85 -16.65 7.89
N MET A 104 -1.30 -16.73 9.13
CA MET A 104 -2.48 -17.48 9.51
C MET A 104 -3.80 -16.97 8.89
N ASP A 105 -3.86 -15.71 8.48
CA ASP A 105 -5.03 -15.16 7.78
C ASP A 105 -5.11 -15.72 6.36
N PHE A 106 -3.98 -15.84 5.68
CA PHE A 106 -3.89 -16.47 4.37
C PHE A 106 -4.22 -17.97 4.43
N ASP A 107 -3.70 -18.69 5.44
CA ASP A 107 -4.00 -20.10 5.64
C ASP A 107 -5.50 -20.32 5.92
N ARG A 108 -6.15 -19.40 6.66
CA ARG A 108 -7.61 -19.44 6.84
C ARG A 108 -8.38 -19.19 5.55
N TRP A 109 -7.87 -18.33 4.66
CA TRP A 109 -8.47 -18.14 3.33
C TRP A 109 -8.37 -19.40 2.49
N ALA A 110 -7.23 -20.06 2.49
CA ALA A 110 -7.03 -21.31 1.77
C ALA A 110 -7.94 -22.45 2.21
N ALA A 111 -8.48 -22.38 3.43
CA ALA A 111 -9.48 -23.34 3.93
C ALA A 111 -10.89 -23.12 3.34
N ILE A 112 -11.11 -22.04 2.57
CA ILE A 112 -12.38 -21.73 1.91
C ILE A 112 -12.35 -22.36 0.52
N GLU A 113 -13.41 -23.10 0.15
CA GLU A 113 -13.56 -23.73 -1.17
C GLU A 113 -13.35 -22.71 -2.31
N GLY A 114 -12.46 -23.02 -3.23
CA GLY A 114 -12.04 -22.15 -4.35
C GLY A 114 -10.94 -21.14 -4.02
N CYS A 115 -10.38 -21.19 -2.79
CA CYS A 115 -9.30 -20.32 -2.35
C CYS A 115 -8.02 -21.08 -1.96
N GLU A 116 -7.86 -22.33 -2.39
CA GLU A 116 -6.83 -23.27 -1.94
C GLU A 116 -5.41 -22.74 -2.19
N ASP A 117 -5.21 -21.94 -3.25
CA ASP A 117 -3.91 -21.34 -3.62
C ASP A 117 -3.63 -20.00 -2.90
N TRP A 118 -4.44 -19.64 -1.89
CA TRP A 118 -4.27 -18.39 -1.14
C TRP A 118 -3.60 -18.59 0.24
N ASP A 119 -3.03 -19.75 0.53
CA ASP A 119 -2.22 -19.94 1.73
C ASP A 119 -0.95 -19.08 1.70
N TRP A 120 -0.33 -18.95 2.86
CA TRP A 120 0.88 -18.14 2.99
C TRP A 120 2.01 -18.57 2.05
N SER A 121 2.19 -19.87 1.86
CA SER A 121 3.28 -20.42 1.06
C SER A 121 3.15 -20.07 -0.43
N HIS A 122 1.92 -20.00 -0.95
CA HIS A 122 1.63 -19.54 -2.31
C HIS A 122 1.70 -18.02 -2.45
N CYS A 123 1.32 -17.25 -1.41
CA CYS A 123 1.31 -15.79 -1.44
C CYS A 123 2.71 -15.17 -1.24
N LEU A 124 3.56 -15.75 -0.40
CA LEU A 124 4.88 -15.22 -0.06
C LEU A 124 5.77 -14.91 -1.28
N PRO A 125 5.87 -15.76 -2.32
CA PRO A 125 6.68 -15.47 -3.49
C PRO A 125 6.25 -14.18 -4.22
N TYR A 126 4.96 -13.84 -4.19
CA TYR A 126 4.45 -12.60 -4.80
C TYR A 126 4.82 -11.38 -3.97
N PHE A 127 4.76 -11.47 -2.64
CA PHE A 127 5.25 -10.40 -1.77
C PHE A 127 6.74 -10.16 -1.98
N LYS A 128 7.55 -11.21 -2.00
CA LYS A 128 9.00 -11.09 -2.25
C LYS A 128 9.32 -10.50 -3.62
N ARG A 129 8.58 -10.89 -4.67
CA ARG A 129 8.76 -10.35 -6.02
C ARG A 129 8.40 -8.86 -6.14
N MET A 130 7.51 -8.38 -5.27
CA MET A 130 7.07 -6.99 -5.29
C MET A 130 8.08 -6.02 -4.66
N GLU A 131 8.86 -6.46 -3.68
CA GLU A 131 9.67 -5.60 -2.82
C GLU A 131 11.17 -5.68 -3.08
N ALA A 132 11.84 -4.56 -2.79
CA ALA A 132 13.29 -4.46 -2.65
C ALA A 132 13.59 -3.93 -1.24
N CYS A 133 13.80 -4.85 -0.30
CA CYS A 133 14.15 -4.52 1.08
C CYS A 133 15.59 -4.02 1.14
N LEU A 134 15.82 -2.78 1.55
CA LEU A 134 17.16 -2.17 1.61
C LEU A 134 18.04 -2.79 2.72
N ALA A 135 17.43 -3.45 3.70
CA ALA A 135 18.17 -4.24 4.70
C ALA A 135 18.70 -5.58 4.16
N GLY A 136 18.38 -5.91 2.91
CA GLY A 136 18.73 -7.15 2.23
C GLY A 136 17.59 -8.16 2.20
N PRO A 137 17.63 -9.11 1.25
CA PRO A 137 16.68 -10.20 1.17
C PRO A 137 16.95 -11.24 2.25
N ASP A 138 15.90 -11.93 2.68
CA ASP A 138 15.95 -13.08 3.58
C ASP A 138 14.87 -14.12 3.22
N GLU A 139 14.53 -15.04 4.11
CA GLU A 139 13.47 -16.01 3.84
C GLU A 139 12.09 -15.36 3.66
N TRP A 140 11.86 -14.19 4.27
CA TRP A 140 10.59 -13.46 4.24
C TRP A 140 10.60 -12.27 3.27
N ARG A 141 11.73 -11.62 3.06
CA ARG A 141 11.87 -10.36 2.31
C ARG A 141 12.49 -10.55 0.93
N GLY A 142 11.99 -9.79 -0.05
CA GLY A 142 12.56 -9.72 -1.39
C GLY A 142 13.58 -8.58 -1.52
N GLY A 143 14.51 -8.71 -2.49
CA GLY A 143 15.58 -7.72 -2.69
C GLY A 143 15.59 -7.01 -4.04
N GLU A 144 14.79 -7.47 -5.01
CA GLU A 144 14.90 -7.02 -6.42
C GLU A 144 13.58 -6.47 -7.01
N GLY A 145 12.54 -6.36 -6.18
CA GLY A 145 11.24 -5.86 -6.64
C GLY A 145 11.21 -4.36 -6.86
N PRO A 146 10.16 -3.85 -7.51
CA PRO A 146 10.04 -2.43 -7.82
C PRO A 146 9.75 -1.53 -6.60
N LEU A 147 9.24 -2.08 -5.49
CA LEU A 147 8.89 -1.33 -4.29
C LEU A 147 10.06 -1.35 -3.30
N LYS A 148 10.75 -0.22 -3.19
CA LYS A 148 11.84 -0.05 -2.21
C LYS A 148 11.26 0.12 -0.80
N LEU A 149 11.75 -0.71 0.12
CA LEU A 149 11.36 -0.69 1.53
C LEU A 149 12.58 -0.41 2.40
N GLU A 150 12.43 0.51 3.32
CA GLU A 150 13.47 0.91 4.26
C GLU A 150 12.97 0.74 5.70
N ARG A 151 13.83 0.26 6.60
CA ARG A 151 13.54 0.29 8.04
C ARG A 151 13.88 1.66 8.58
N GLY A 152 12.98 2.24 9.37
CA GLY A 152 13.23 3.50 10.05
C GLY A 152 14.48 3.40 10.94
N PRO A 153 15.36 4.41 10.96
CA PRO A 153 16.63 4.32 11.68
C PRO A 153 16.48 4.25 13.21
N ALA A 154 15.32 4.63 13.75
CA ALA A 154 15.00 4.59 15.18
C ALA A 154 16.12 5.15 16.10
N THR A 155 16.85 6.17 15.64
CA THR A 155 18.05 6.73 16.33
C THR A 155 17.71 7.74 17.41
N SER A 156 16.46 8.19 17.49
CA SER A 156 16.04 9.15 18.52
C SER A 156 16.21 8.58 19.92
N PRO A 157 16.70 9.36 20.92
CA PRO A 157 16.77 8.94 22.32
C PRO A 157 15.43 8.44 22.87
N LEU A 158 14.31 8.98 22.39
CA LEU A 158 12.98 8.53 22.79
C LEU A 158 12.70 7.09 22.33
N PHE A 159 13.10 6.70 21.11
CA PHE A 159 12.99 5.31 20.65
C PHE A 159 13.85 4.38 21.48
N GLN A 160 15.07 4.79 21.83
CA GLN A 160 15.96 3.97 22.67
C GLN A 160 15.38 3.76 24.06
N ALA A 161 14.83 4.80 24.67
CA ALA A 161 14.15 4.70 25.96
C ALA A 161 12.91 3.77 25.88
N PHE A 162 12.14 3.87 24.80
CA PHE A 162 10.99 2.99 24.57
C PHE A 162 11.43 1.52 24.43
N PHE A 163 12.45 1.23 23.64
CA PHE A 163 12.95 -0.13 23.46
C PHE A 163 13.49 -0.72 24.76
N THR A 164 14.19 0.07 25.57
CA THR A 164 14.65 -0.34 26.89
C THR A 164 13.46 -0.70 27.79
N ALA A 165 12.47 0.18 27.88
CA ALA A 165 11.27 -0.06 28.70
C ALA A 165 10.49 -1.31 28.26
N VAL A 166 10.39 -1.56 26.95
CA VAL A 166 9.73 -2.76 26.41
C VAL A 166 10.48 -4.04 26.82
N GLN A 167 11.82 -4.03 26.78
CA GLN A 167 12.63 -5.17 27.23
C GLN A 167 12.53 -5.38 28.75
N GLU A 168 12.55 -4.32 29.54
CA GLU A 168 12.35 -4.37 31.00
C GLU A 168 10.96 -4.93 31.37
N ALA A 169 9.94 -4.68 30.52
CA ALA A 169 8.60 -5.26 30.65
C ALA A 169 8.52 -6.72 30.19
N GLY A 170 9.63 -7.34 29.76
CA GLY A 170 9.71 -8.75 29.37
C GLY A 170 9.34 -9.05 27.92
N HIS A 171 9.25 -8.05 27.05
CA HIS A 171 8.98 -8.25 25.63
C HIS A 171 10.26 -8.32 24.82
N PRO A 172 10.41 -9.27 23.87
CA PRO A 172 11.57 -9.32 22.99
C PRO A 172 11.55 -8.17 21.97
N LEU A 173 12.72 -7.67 21.61
CA LEU A 173 12.86 -6.80 20.45
C LEU A 173 12.84 -7.62 19.16
N THR A 174 12.18 -7.09 18.14
CA THR A 174 12.26 -7.60 16.77
C THR A 174 12.76 -6.50 15.84
N THR A 175 13.45 -6.89 14.79
CA THR A 175 13.89 -5.97 13.74
C THR A 175 12.91 -5.92 12.57
N ASP A 176 11.92 -6.81 12.56
CA ASP A 176 10.86 -6.87 11.55
C ASP A 176 9.58 -7.46 12.14
N VAL A 177 8.44 -7.25 11.50
CA VAL A 177 7.10 -7.71 11.89
C VAL A 177 6.44 -8.47 10.75
#